data_442dbf4afd13331b2b7c149184a74bbf
#
_entry.id   442dbf4afd13331b2b7c149184a74bbf
#
_cell.length_a   1.000
_cell.length_b   1.000
_cell.length_c   1.000
_cell.angle_alpha   90.00
_cell.angle_beta   90.00
_cell.angle_gamma   90.00
#
_symmetry.space_group_name_H-M   'P 1'
#
loop_
_entity.id
_entity.type
_entity.pdbx_description
1 polymer ?
#
loop_
_entity_poly.entity_id
_entity_poly.type
_entity_poly.pdbx_seq_one_letter_code
_entity_poly.pdbx_strand_id
1 'polypeptide(L)'
;MNAKLKKSILVIXLLCFATQAWAVRAKIRFLFPVSTKSVTDGFEDSELKTSEFVLAFLMPISRNTQLDLGYSFFNARIEDPADSSEGYKGFFRAHLLELGAGYTGFELTRNISLLFEASVRIPVSGQAEVKGNQDSSEASSISGMGYFFGPGIAYGNMEVLLFYQRRNLSFDDLTVLRNGKRQDVALHSTEYGIGLGYTF
;
A
#
# COMPACT_ATOMS: atom_id res chain seq x y z
N MET A 1 29.96 12.53 -9.83
CA MET A 1 29.02 13.60 -10.35
C MET A 1 29.37 14.92 -9.67
N ASN A 2 29.62 15.96 -10.44
CA ASN A 2 30.11 17.26 -9.96
C ASN A 2 29.06 17.93 -9.04
N ALA A 3 29.50 18.54 -7.94
CA ALA A 3 28.60 19.22 -6.98
C ALA A 3 27.75 20.33 -7.63
N LYS A 4 28.30 21.02 -8.63
CA LYS A 4 27.54 22.01 -9.41
C LYS A 4 26.39 21.37 -10.20
N LEU A 5 26.59 20.19 -10.78
CA LEU A 5 25.55 19.48 -11.53
C LEU A 5 24.43 19.03 -10.62
N LYS A 6 24.76 18.53 -9.42
CA LYS A 6 23.74 18.15 -8.40
C LYS A 6 22.88 19.35 -8.00
N LYS A 7 23.48 20.50 -7.75
CA LYS A 7 22.76 21.72 -7.39
C LYS A 7 21.85 22.19 -8.53
N SER A 8 22.34 22.15 -9.79
CA SER A 8 21.53 22.55 -10.95
C SER A 8 20.33 21.64 -11.15
N ILE A 9 20.51 20.32 -11.00
CA ILE A 9 19.41 19.35 -11.10
C ILE A 9 18.37 19.61 -9.99
N LEU A 10 18.83 19.88 -8.78
CA LEU A 10 17.95 20.17 -7.65
C LEU A 10 17.16 21.46 -7.89
N VAL A 11 17.80 22.52 -8.41
CA VAL A 11 17.15 23.80 -8.71
C VAL A 11 16.13 23.64 -9.84
N ILE A 12 16.43 22.88 -10.87
CA ILE A 12 15.47 22.58 -11.94
C ILE A 12 14.24 21.86 -11.40
N UNK A 13 14.51 21.10 -10.59
CA UNK A 13 13.59 20.52 -10.07
C UNK A 13 12.76 21.25 -9.33
N LEU A 14 13.22 21.83 -8.50
CA LEU A 14 12.44 22.75 -7.67
C LEU A 14 11.63 23.75 -8.50
N LEU A 15 12.22 24.26 -9.56
CA LEU A 15 11.52 25.16 -10.47
C LEU A 15 10.38 24.45 -11.21
N CYS A 16 10.58 23.23 -11.66
CA CYS A 16 9.50 22.45 -12.28
C CYS A 16 8.37 22.18 -11.29
N PHE A 17 8.69 21.86 -10.04
CA PHE A 17 7.68 21.72 -8.98
C PHE A 17 6.96 23.05 -8.70
N ALA A 18 7.68 24.16 -8.65
CA ALA A 18 7.10 25.46 -8.36
C ALA A 18 6.12 25.92 -9.46
N THR A 19 6.43 25.66 -10.72
CA THR A 19 5.55 26.04 -11.83
C THR A 19 4.28 25.16 -11.93
N GLN A 20 4.32 23.95 -11.38
CA GLN A 20 3.17 23.04 -11.38
C GLN A 20 2.42 23.00 -10.04
N ALA A 21 2.84 23.77 -9.05
CA ALA A 21 2.25 23.76 -7.71
C ALA A 21 0.74 24.08 -7.70
N TRP A 22 0.25 24.79 -8.70
CA TRP A 22 -1.16 25.14 -8.84
C TRP A 22 -2.04 24.00 -9.38
N ALA A 23 -1.42 22.95 -9.87
CA ALA A 23 -2.14 21.82 -10.47
C ALA A 23 -2.11 20.55 -9.60
N VAL A 24 -1.45 20.61 -8.45
CA VAL A 24 -1.41 19.46 -7.54
C VAL A 24 -2.78 19.26 -6.90
N ARG A 25 -3.31 18.07 -7.00
CA ARG A 25 -4.59 17.67 -6.39
C ARG A 25 -4.34 16.65 -5.29
N ALA A 26 -5.20 16.59 -4.31
CA ALA A 26 -5.16 15.57 -3.28
C ALA A 26 -6.19 14.49 -3.59
N LYS A 27 -5.86 13.25 -3.30
CA LYS A 27 -6.76 12.09 -3.47
C LYS A 27 -6.76 11.26 -2.20
N ILE A 28 -7.94 10.82 -1.80
CA ILE A 28 -8.08 9.77 -0.78
C ILE A 28 -8.64 8.52 -1.45
N ARG A 29 -8.19 7.36 -0.99
CA ARG A 29 -8.66 6.08 -1.50
C ARG A 29 -8.79 5.06 -0.38
N PHE A 30 -9.88 4.31 -0.42
CA PHE A 30 -10.11 3.15 0.44
C PHE A 30 -10.05 1.90 -0.42
N LEU A 31 -9.31 0.89 0.02
CA LEU A 31 -9.17 -0.38 -0.66
C LEU A 31 -9.88 -1.47 0.15
N PHE A 32 -10.78 -2.17 -0.52
CA PHE A 32 -11.59 -3.25 0.06
C PHE A 32 -11.25 -4.56 -0.66
N PRO A 33 -10.35 -5.38 -0.09
CA PRO A 33 -10.04 -6.68 -0.67
C PRO A 33 -11.27 -7.60 -0.64
N VAL A 34 -11.53 -8.23 -1.76
CA VAL A 34 -12.59 -9.26 -1.91
C VAL A 34 -11.96 -10.64 -1.80
N SER A 35 -10.72 -10.78 -2.23
CA SER A 35 -9.96 -12.01 -2.11
C SER A 35 -8.54 -11.70 -1.68
N THR A 36 -8.08 -12.38 -0.67
CA THR A 36 -6.71 -12.26 -0.16
C THR A 36 -6.11 -13.66 -0.11
N LYS A 37 -4.97 -13.84 -0.79
CA LYS A 37 -4.12 -15.01 -0.61
C LYS A 37 -2.89 -14.57 0.15
N SER A 38 -2.56 -15.25 1.21
CA SER A 38 -1.39 -14.91 2.00
C SER A 38 -0.58 -16.16 2.33
N VAL A 39 0.72 -15.93 2.46
CA VAL A 39 1.62 -16.85 3.14
C VAL A 39 2.32 -15.99 4.18
N THR A 40 2.16 -16.38 5.43
CA THR A 40 2.81 -15.70 6.55
C THR A 40 3.52 -16.77 7.35
N ASP A 41 4.81 -16.59 7.57
CA ASP A 41 5.61 -17.58 8.28
C ASP A 41 5.01 -17.87 9.67
N GLY A 42 4.72 -19.12 9.94
CA GLY A 42 4.08 -19.55 11.18
C GLY A 42 2.54 -19.47 11.19
N PHE A 43 1.91 -19.03 10.11
CA PHE A 43 0.45 -18.86 9.98
C PHE A 43 -0.07 -19.33 8.62
N GLU A 44 0.48 -20.43 8.09
CA GLU A 44 0.22 -20.84 6.69
C GLU A 44 -1.26 -21.17 6.41
N ASP A 45 -1.98 -21.63 7.41
CA ASP A 45 -3.39 -21.99 7.27
C ASP A 45 -4.38 -20.93 7.79
N SER A 46 -3.88 -19.75 8.17
CA SER A 46 -4.69 -18.72 8.81
C SER A 46 -5.34 -17.77 7.80
N GLU A 47 -6.52 -17.27 8.14
CA GLU A 47 -7.22 -16.30 7.31
C GLU A 47 -6.64 -14.90 7.53
N LEU A 48 -6.22 -14.24 6.44
CA LEU A 48 -5.72 -12.87 6.48
C LEU A 48 -6.83 -11.88 6.11
N LYS A 49 -7.17 -11.00 7.02
CA LYS A 49 -8.09 -9.87 6.78
C LYS A 49 -7.30 -8.59 6.70
N THR A 50 -7.44 -7.86 5.60
CA THR A 50 -6.68 -6.64 5.36
C THR A 50 -7.59 -5.45 5.12
N SER A 51 -7.10 -4.25 5.43
CA SER A 51 -7.71 -2.99 5.07
C SER A 51 -6.63 -1.96 4.80
N GLU A 52 -6.90 -1.06 3.87
CA GLU A 52 -5.93 -0.03 3.52
C GLU A 52 -6.61 1.28 3.14
N PHE A 53 -6.02 2.36 3.62
CA PHE A 53 -6.38 3.74 3.29
C PHE A 53 -5.16 4.43 2.67
N VAL A 54 -5.37 5.14 1.56
CA VAL A 54 -4.30 5.86 0.85
C VAL A 54 -4.65 7.35 0.78
N LEU A 55 -3.68 8.19 1.09
CA LEU A 55 -3.72 9.62 0.80
C LEU A 55 -2.64 9.91 -0.23
N ALA A 56 -2.99 10.47 -1.37
CA ALA A 56 -2.03 10.74 -2.44
C ALA A 56 -2.12 12.18 -2.94
N PHE A 57 -1.01 12.68 -3.43
CA PHE A 57 -0.89 13.93 -4.16
C PHE A 57 -0.63 13.61 -5.63
N LEU A 58 -1.48 14.14 -6.48
CA LEU A 58 -1.49 13.89 -7.91
C LEU A 58 -0.83 15.09 -8.61
N MET A 59 0.26 14.82 -9.32
CA MET A 59 1.01 15.83 -10.07
C MET A 59 0.82 15.57 -11.56
N PRO A 60 0.02 16.38 -12.27
CA PRO A 60 -0.20 16.15 -13.69
C PRO A 60 1.09 16.33 -14.49
N ILE A 61 1.40 15.35 -15.36
CA ILE A 61 2.51 15.40 -16.31
C ILE A 61 1.98 15.81 -17.68
N SER A 62 0.80 15.34 -18.02
CA SER A 62 0.13 15.66 -19.27
C SER A 62 -1.38 15.76 -19.03
N ARG A 63 -2.14 16.02 -20.09
CA ARG A 63 -3.59 16.08 -20.01
C ARG A 63 -4.21 14.82 -19.38
N ASN A 64 -3.62 13.67 -19.66
CA ASN A 64 -4.19 12.38 -19.28
C ASN A 64 -3.32 11.58 -18.31
N THR A 65 -2.12 12.06 -17.99
CA THR A 65 -1.16 11.30 -17.19
C THR A 65 -0.73 12.11 -15.97
N GLN A 66 -0.64 11.44 -14.84
CA GLN A 66 -0.21 12.05 -13.57
C GLN A 66 0.80 11.16 -12.86
N LEU A 67 1.65 11.75 -12.06
CA LEU A 67 2.44 11.05 -11.03
C LEU A 67 1.67 11.10 -9.72
N ASP A 68 1.73 10.01 -8.99
CA ASP A 68 1.09 9.88 -7.68
C ASP A 68 2.17 9.73 -6.62
N LEU A 69 2.20 10.63 -5.66
CA LEU A 69 3.00 10.50 -4.45
C LEU A 69 2.04 10.30 -3.29
N GLY A 70 2.05 9.12 -2.73
CA GLY A 70 1.06 8.73 -1.73
C GLY A 70 1.66 8.23 -0.43
N TYR A 71 0.80 8.19 0.55
CA TYR A 71 1.07 7.57 1.84
C TYR A 71 -0.09 6.64 2.13
N SER A 72 0.20 5.37 2.38
CA SER A 72 -0.84 4.41 2.71
C SER A 72 -0.68 3.87 4.12
N PHE A 73 -1.81 3.63 4.74
CA PHE A 73 -1.93 3.00 6.05
C PHE A 73 -2.57 1.64 5.87
N PHE A 74 -1.77 0.61 6.08
CA PHE A 74 -2.16 -0.79 5.90
C PHE A 74 -2.32 -1.45 7.26
N ASN A 75 -3.40 -2.20 7.43
CA ASN A 75 -3.63 -3.07 8.57
C ASN A 75 -3.94 -4.47 8.08
N ALA A 76 -3.38 -5.45 8.77
CA ALA A 76 -3.70 -6.85 8.55
C ALA A 76 -3.91 -7.57 9.88
N ARG A 77 -4.87 -8.48 9.89
CA ARG A 77 -5.16 -9.32 11.04
C ARG A 77 -5.18 -10.78 10.59
N ILE A 78 -4.48 -11.60 11.31
CA ILE A 78 -4.44 -13.04 11.11
C ILE A 78 -5.03 -13.69 12.36
N GLU A 79 -5.91 -14.65 12.16
CA GLU A 79 -6.46 -15.46 13.25
C GLU A 79 -6.32 -16.94 12.87
N ASP A 80 -5.80 -17.73 13.78
CA ASP A 80 -5.81 -19.18 13.63
C ASP A 80 -7.25 -19.68 13.47
N PRO A 81 -7.46 -20.76 12.72
CA PRO A 81 -8.77 -21.39 12.65
C PRO A 81 -9.31 -21.70 14.05
N ALA A 82 -10.62 -21.61 14.21
CA ALA A 82 -11.29 -21.76 15.49
C ALA A 82 -10.99 -23.10 16.19
N ASP A 83 -10.57 -24.10 15.43
CA ASP A 83 -10.26 -25.43 15.94
C ASP A 83 -8.81 -25.62 16.38
N SER A 84 -7.95 -24.59 16.21
CA SER A 84 -6.56 -24.70 16.64
C SER A 84 -6.47 -24.58 18.17
N SER A 85 -5.78 -25.53 18.80
CA SER A 85 -5.60 -25.55 20.25
C SER A 85 -4.74 -24.41 20.80
N GLU A 86 -4.05 -23.68 19.92
CA GLU A 86 -3.07 -22.67 20.31
C GLU A 86 -3.57 -21.21 20.20
N GLY A 87 -4.61 -20.97 19.38
CA GLY A 87 -5.33 -19.68 19.35
C GLY A 87 -4.48 -18.45 19.04
N TYR A 88 -3.53 -18.55 18.13
CA TYR A 88 -2.67 -17.43 17.78
C TYR A 88 -3.42 -16.33 17.01
N LYS A 89 -3.09 -15.09 17.31
CA LYS A 89 -3.59 -13.91 16.58
C LYS A 89 -2.42 -13.01 16.22
N GLY A 90 -2.37 -12.61 14.96
CA GLY A 90 -1.37 -11.66 14.48
C GLY A 90 -2.02 -10.35 14.06
N PHE A 91 -1.40 -9.23 14.45
CA PHE A 91 -1.80 -7.89 14.05
C PHE A 91 -0.60 -7.22 13.39
N PHE A 92 -0.77 -6.77 12.18
CA PHE A 92 0.29 -6.14 11.41
C PHE A 92 -0.19 -4.78 10.94
N ARG A 93 0.63 -3.77 11.17
CA ARG A 93 0.37 -2.40 10.71
C ARG A 93 1.58 -1.91 9.95
N ALA A 94 1.36 -1.26 8.83
CA ALA A 94 2.45 -0.67 8.06
C ALA A 94 2.04 0.68 7.50
N HIS A 95 2.98 1.59 7.55
CA HIS A 95 2.91 2.89 6.89
C HIS A 95 3.79 2.79 5.65
N LEU A 96 3.21 3.00 4.48
CA LEU A 96 3.90 2.80 3.21
C LEU A 96 3.91 4.12 2.43
N LEU A 97 5.06 4.45 1.88
CA LEU A 97 5.18 5.50 0.88
C LEU A 97 4.80 4.90 -0.48
N GLU A 98 3.87 5.54 -1.19
CA GLU A 98 3.44 5.13 -2.52
C GLU A 98 4.03 6.05 -3.58
N LEU A 99 4.66 5.46 -4.60
CA LEU A 99 5.13 6.15 -5.78
C LEU A 99 4.48 5.50 -7.00
N GLY A 100 3.72 6.28 -7.76
CA GLY A 100 2.93 5.71 -8.82
C GLY A 100 2.70 6.63 -9.98
N ALA A 101 1.94 6.12 -10.93
CA ALA A 101 1.46 6.87 -12.08
C ALA A 101 0.03 6.47 -12.39
N GLY A 102 -0.75 7.44 -12.82
CA GLY A 102 -2.11 7.26 -13.26
C GLY A 102 -2.32 7.79 -14.67
N TYR A 103 -3.22 7.14 -15.37
CA TYR A 103 -3.70 7.56 -16.68
C TYR A 103 -5.21 7.63 -16.64
N THR A 104 -5.77 8.79 -17.00
CA THR A 104 -7.22 8.99 -17.14
C THR A 104 -7.50 9.44 -18.57
N GLY A 105 -8.13 8.58 -19.34
CA GLY A 105 -8.43 8.88 -20.74
C GLY A 105 -9.53 7.98 -21.27
N PHE A 106 -9.74 7.99 -22.56
CA PHE A 106 -10.83 7.24 -23.19
C PHE A 106 -12.19 7.57 -22.55
N GLU A 107 -12.68 8.76 -22.84
CA GLU A 107 -14.02 9.18 -22.40
C GLU A 107 -15.08 8.22 -22.94
N LEU A 108 -15.73 7.48 -22.05
CA LEU A 108 -16.84 6.58 -22.37
C LEU A 108 -18.13 7.38 -22.56
N THR A 109 -18.30 8.41 -21.73
CA THR A 109 -19.39 9.39 -21.84
C THR A 109 -18.84 10.75 -21.38
N ARG A 110 -19.67 11.78 -21.45
CA ARG A 110 -19.32 13.15 -21.10
C ARG A 110 -18.65 13.31 -19.72
N ASN A 111 -18.93 12.40 -18.78
CA ASN A 111 -18.43 12.50 -17.42
C ASN A 111 -17.74 11.22 -16.92
N ILE A 112 -17.63 10.19 -17.75
CA ILE A 112 -17.05 8.91 -17.36
C ILE A 112 -15.82 8.65 -18.24
N SER A 113 -14.68 8.43 -17.60
CA SER A 113 -13.42 8.11 -18.27
C SER A 113 -12.84 6.81 -17.72
N LEU A 114 -12.10 6.10 -18.57
CA LEU A 114 -11.30 4.96 -18.09
C LEU A 114 -10.11 5.49 -17.30
N LEU A 115 -9.79 4.77 -16.23
CA LEU A 115 -8.71 5.07 -15.32
C LEU A 115 -7.78 3.85 -15.22
N PHE A 116 -6.49 4.08 -15.21
CA PHE A 116 -5.48 3.06 -14.93
C PHE A 116 -4.47 3.64 -13.96
N GLU A 117 -4.16 2.90 -12.92
CA GLU A 117 -3.14 3.30 -11.94
C GLU A 117 -2.18 2.15 -11.67
N ALA A 118 -0.93 2.51 -11.44
CA ALA A 118 0.09 1.55 -11.01
C ALA A 118 1.03 2.24 -10.04
N SER A 119 1.41 1.54 -8.97
CA SER A 119 2.34 2.10 -8.00
C SER A 119 3.22 1.04 -7.35
N VAL A 120 4.34 1.52 -6.82
CA VAL A 120 5.21 0.77 -5.92
C VAL A 120 5.02 1.36 -4.52
N ARG A 121 5.02 0.52 -3.52
CA ARG A 121 4.83 0.89 -2.11
C ARG A 121 6.01 0.41 -1.30
N ILE A 122 6.60 1.31 -0.52
CA ILE A 122 7.81 1.06 0.25
C ILE A 122 7.47 1.32 1.72
N PRO A 123 7.69 0.36 2.64
CA PRO A 123 7.42 0.60 4.04
C PRO A 123 8.38 1.63 4.62
N VAL A 124 7.84 2.55 5.42
CA VAL A 124 8.62 3.56 6.15
C VAL A 124 8.56 3.34 7.65
N SER A 125 7.51 2.71 8.14
CA SER A 125 7.41 2.23 9.52
C SER A 125 6.33 1.16 9.60
N GLY A 126 6.42 0.34 10.64
CA GLY A 126 5.42 -0.70 10.85
C GLY A 126 5.51 -1.29 12.23
N GLN A 127 4.49 -2.02 12.60
CA GLN A 127 4.41 -2.76 13.85
C GLN A 127 3.75 -4.10 13.57
N ALA A 128 4.29 -5.14 14.19
CA ALA A 128 3.66 -6.45 14.22
C ALA A 128 3.53 -6.88 15.67
N GLU A 129 2.39 -7.46 16.01
CA GLU A 129 2.12 -8.04 17.32
C GLU A 129 1.53 -9.42 17.11
N VAL A 130 2.14 -10.43 17.71
CA VAL A 130 1.64 -11.80 17.70
C VAL A 130 1.30 -12.19 19.14
N LYS A 131 0.07 -12.63 19.36
CA LYS A 131 -0.43 -13.05 20.66
C LYS A 131 -0.81 -14.52 20.61
N GLY A 132 -0.30 -15.30 21.55
CA GLY A 132 -0.77 -16.63 21.88
C GLY A 132 -1.52 -16.63 23.21
N ASN A 133 -1.87 -17.80 23.69
CA ASN A 133 -2.63 -17.93 24.95
C ASN A 133 -1.84 -17.49 26.18
N GLN A 134 -0.54 -17.55 26.16
CA GLN A 134 0.31 -17.26 27.32
C GLN A 134 1.37 -16.17 27.07
N ASP A 135 1.65 -15.84 25.82
CA ASP A 135 2.75 -14.95 25.45
C ASP A 135 2.36 -13.97 24.36
N SER A 136 3.08 -12.86 24.30
CA SER A 136 2.98 -11.92 23.21
C SER A 136 4.37 -11.49 22.74
N SER A 137 4.50 -11.20 21.45
CA SER A 137 5.73 -10.68 20.85
C SER A 137 5.40 -9.51 19.94
N GLU A 138 6.27 -8.52 19.93
CA GLU A 138 6.10 -7.30 19.13
C GLU A 138 7.37 -7.02 18.32
N ALA A 139 7.18 -6.52 17.11
CA ALA A 139 8.25 -6.01 16.26
C ALA A 139 7.89 -4.62 15.74
N SER A 140 8.88 -3.75 15.60
CA SER A 140 8.69 -2.38 15.09
C SER A 140 9.55 -2.08 13.86
N SER A 141 10.45 -2.98 13.48
CA SER A 141 11.24 -2.85 12.26
C SER A 141 10.53 -3.55 11.11
N ILE A 142 10.47 -2.88 9.97
CA ILE A 142 9.78 -3.41 8.79
C ILE A 142 10.60 -3.11 7.54
N SER A 143 10.66 -4.08 6.64
CA SER A 143 11.28 -3.93 5.32
C SER A 143 10.40 -4.57 4.25
N GLY A 144 10.77 -4.37 2.98
CA GLY A 144 10.07 -5.01 1.88
C GLY A 144 9.51 -4.06 0.85
N MET A 145 8.48 -4.51 0.13
CA MET A 145 7.94 -3.76 -1.00
C MET A 145 6.55 -4.27 -1.38
N GLY A 146 5.74 -3.38 -1.93
CA GLY A 146 4.45 -3.71 -2.51
C GLY A 146 4.28 -3.17 -3.92
N TYR A 147 3.38 -3.77 -4.67
CA TYR A 147 2.98 -3.34 -6.01
C TYR A 147 1.47 -3.25 -6.07
N PHE A 148 0.98 -2.23 -6.74
CA PHE A 148 -0.44 -2.01 -6.94
C PHE A 148 -0.71 -1.76 -8.43
N PHE A 149 -1.82 -2.30 -8.91
CA PHE A 149 -2.34 -2.03 -10.25
C PHE A 149 -3.87 -1.96 -10.17
N GLY A 150 -4.46 -0.90 -10.72
CA GLY A 150 -5.89 -0.66 -10.64
C GLY A 150 -6.47 -0.08 -11.93
N PRO A 151 -7.07 -0.92 -12.79
CA PRO A 151 -7.97 -0.41 -13.82
C PRO A 151 -9.31 -0.01 -13.20
N GLY A 152 -9.95 1.02 -13.78
CA GLY A 152 -11.21 1.49 -13.23
C GLY A 152 -11.88 2.55 -14.07
N ILE A 153 -12.80 3.24 -13.44
CA ILE A 153 -13.52 4.36 -14.04
C ILE A 153 -13.47 5.57 -13.11
N ALA A 154 -13.39 6.74 -13.72
CA ALA A 154 -13.54 8.03 -13.03
C ALA A 154 -14.83 8.69 -13.47
N TYR A 155 -15.60 9.22 -12.51
CA TYR A 155 -16.81 10.00 -12.74
C TYR A 155 -16.65 11.32 -11.97
N GLY A 156 -16.34 12.39 -12.68
CA GLY A 156 -15.99 13.65 -12.03
C GLY A 156 -14.79 13.47 -11.10
N ASN A 157 -14.99 13.75 -9.84
CA ASN A 157 -13.94 13.61 -8.80
C ASN A 157 -13.94 12.22 -8.13
N MET A 158 -14.90 11.37 -8.45
CA MET A 158 -14.98 10.02 -7.86
C MET A 158 -14.31 9.00 -8.76
N GLU A 159 -13.74 7.97 -8.16
CA GLU A 159 -13.16 6.85 -8.90
C GLU A 159 -13.55 5.52 -8.27
N VAL A 160 -13.73 4.53 -9.13
CA VAL A 160 -13.94 3.14 -8.73
C VAL A 160 -12.91 2.29 -9.48
N LEU A 161 -12.12 1.54 -8.73
CA LEU A 161 -11.05 0.70 -9.27
C LEU A 161 -11.34 -0.76 -8.97
N LEU A 162 -11.01 -1.62 -9.92
CA LEU A 162 -10.72 -3.01 -9.62
C LEU A 162 -9.22 -3.09 -9.41
N PHE A 163 -8.77 -3.60 -8.27
CA PHE A 163 -7.34 -3.60 -8.03
C PHE A 163 -6.77 -5.00 -7.87
N TYR A 164 -5.52 -5.10 -8.24
CA TYR A 164 -4.60 -6.17 -7.88
C TYR A 164 -3.46 -5.55 -7.09
N GLN A 165 -3.11 -6.15 -5.96
CA GLN A 165 -1.90 -5.74 -5.25
C GLN A 165 -1.17 -6.94 -4.68
N ARG A 166 0.14 -6.81 -4.62
CA ARG A 166 1.00 -7.80 -4.01
C ARG A 166 1.93 -7.09 -3.02
N ARG A 167 2.07 -7.65 -1.83
CA ARG A 167 3.00 -7.15 -0.82
C ARG A 167 3.90 -8.26 -0.35
N ASN A 168 5.17 -7.92 -0.19
CA ASN A 168 6.17 -8.75 0.46
C ASN A 168 6.75 -7.88 1.57
N LEU A 169 6.29 -8.05 2.78
CA LEU A 169 6.71 -7.28 3.95
C LEU A 169 7.37 -8.22 4.94
N SER A 170 8.50 -7.83 5.52
CA SER A 170 9.19 -8.56 6.56
C SER A 170 9.20 -7.71 7.83
N PHE A 171 8.82 -8.32 8.94
CA PHE A 171 8.88 -7.73 10.28
C PHE A 171 10.02 -8.43 11.02
N ASP A 172 11.03 -7.64 11.39
CA ASP A 172 12.28 -8.16 11.93
C ASP A 172 12.14 -8.43 13.44
N ASP A 173 12.87 -9.45 13.93
CA ASP A 173 13.00 -9.75 15.36
C ASP A 173 11.70 -10.13 16.09
N LEU A 174 10.70 -10.65 15.39
CA LEU A 174 9.49 -11.15 16.04
C LEU A 174 9.79 -12.51 16.69
N THR A 175 9.43 -12.68 17.95
CA THR A 175 9.55 -14.00 18.58
C THR A 175 8.40 -14.88 18.13
N VAL A 176 8.70 -15.96 17.45
CA VAL A 176 7.70 -16.96 17.10
C VAL A 176 7.50 -17.86 18.32
N LEU A 177 6.33 -17.79 18.91
CA LEU A 177 6.05 -18.39 20.22
C LEU A 177 6.10 -19.90 20.24
N ARG A 178 5.84 -20.56 19.10
CA ARG A 178 5.87 -22.03 18.99
C ARG A 178 7.23 -22.66 19.34
N ASN A 179 8.32 -21.95 19.15
CA ASN A 179 9.65 -22.49 19.42
C ASN A 179 10.54 -21.57 20.26
N GLY A 180 10.01 -20.43 20.70
CA GLY A 180 10.74 -19.45 21.50
C GLY A 180 11.91 -18.78 20.83
N LYS A 181 12.07 -18.95 19.52
CA LYS A 181 13.16 -18.34 18.75
C LYS A 181 12.71 -17.03 18.12
N ARG A 182 13.57 -16.05 18.14
CA ARG A 182 13.36 -14.84 17.35
C ARG A 182 13.66 -15.13 15.89
N GLN A 183 12.78 -14.69 15.02
CA GLN A 183 12.97 -14.77 13.58
C GLN A 183 12.18 -13.65 12.91
N ASP A 184 12.59 -13.30 11.71
CA ASP A 184 11.82 -12.38 10.89
C ASP A 184 10.54 -13.08 10.41
N VAL A 185 9.42 -12.36 10.46
CA VAL A 185 8.15 -12.88 9.97
C VAL A 185 7.82 -12.19 8.65
N ALA A 186 7.79 -12.97 7.58
CA ALA A 186 7.45 -12.47 6.26
C ALA A 186 5.93 -12.57 6.03
N LEU A 187 5.32 -11.46 5.67
CA LEU A 187 3.93 -11.36 5.26
C LEU A 187 3.89 -11.18 3.73
N HIS A 188 3.57 -12.26 3.02
CA HIS A 188 3.37 -12.24 1.58
C HIS A 188 1.88 -12.25 1.29
N SER A 189 1.36 -11.18 0.73
CA SER A 189 -0.06 -11.13 0.36
C SER A 189 -0.25 -10.79 -1.10
N THR A 190 -1.24 -11.43 -1.71
CA THR A 190 -1.77 -11.08 -3.04
C THR A 190 -3.26 -10.84 -2.87
N GLU A 191 -3.71 -9.67 -3.27
CA GLU A 191 -5.07 -9.22 -3.01
C GLU A 191 -5.71 -8.69 -4.28
N TYR A 192 -6.99 -8.99 -4.43
CA TYR A 192 -7.87 -8.44 -5.46
C TYR A 192 -9.06 -7.79 -4.77
N GLY A 193 -9.52 -6.68 -5.28
CA GLY A 193 -10.63 -6.00 -4.62
C GLY A 193 -11.16 -4.79 -5.37
N ILE A 194 -11.91 -4.00 -4.63
CA ILE A 194 -12.50 -2.76 -5.12
C ILE A 194 -11.89 -1.58 -4.35
N GLY A 195 -11.44 -0.58 -5.10
CA GLY A 195 -11.01 0.69 -4.54
C GLY A 195 -12.01 1.78 -4.80
N LEU A 196 -12.28 2.60 -3.81
CA LEU A 196 -13.11 3.80 -3.95
C LEU A 196 -12.25 5.01 -3.62
N GLY A 197 -12.21 5.98 -4.55
CA GLY A 197 -11.40 7.17 -4.39
C GLY A 197 -12.17 8.45 -4.63
N TYR A 198 -11.62 9.53 -4.09
CA TYR A 198 -12.12 10.88 -4.31
C TYR A 198 -10.95 11.85 -4.43
N THR A 199 -10.96 12.66 -5.48
CA THR A 199 -9.94 13.69 -5.76
C THR A 199 -10.49 15.08 -5.47
N PHE A 200 -9.73 15.89 -4.71
CA PHE A 200 -10.10 17.25 -4.33
C PHE A 200 -9.50 18.28 -5.27
#